data_3658e5c0b25ba27dde57b3de9cb24d32
#
_entry.id   3658e5c0b25ba27dde57b3de9cb24d32
#
_cell.length_a   1.000
_cell.length_b   1.000
_cell.length_c   1.000
_cell.angle_alpha   90.00
_cell.angle_beta   90.00
_cell.angle_gamma   90.00
#
_symmetry.space_group_name_H-M   'P 1'
#
loop_
_entity.id
_entity.type
_entity.pdbx_description
1 polymer ?
#
loop_
_entity_poly.entity_id
_entity_poly.type
_entity_poly.pdbx_seq_one_letter_code
_entity_poly.pdbx_strand_id
1 'polypeptide(L)'
;MTWLGLAGITCLILFFLLGFHGKRWGLCKRQLFALVGALWMIGGVFTVVPTGHTGILTTFGKVEDTTLEAGLHFKTPFQQVVVMDNRTQKQQLELKCFSSDIQEVSISYSINYQIQKSNAQKIYKAIGTEYYRVVMEPRIQEAVKSVIAKYTAESLIEQREVLSAQITDILEKELGTYNIEVVNTAIEDMDFSDAFTQAVEDKQVAQQQLLKAQTEQEQRTMEQRAEAERKEIAATAEAEIAVIQAEADKEVLKIQADAAEYAGQKDAAVNEALAKSLTDILIEYYALQQWDGKLPEYYVSGVEGVNPILGSILTQDAKEAE
;
A
#
# COMPACT_ATOMS: atom_id res chain seq x y z
N MET A 1 -57.56 -11.20 0.82
CA MET A 1 -58.75 -10.37 1.25
C MET A 1 -59.91 -10.36 0.23
N THR A 2 -59.67 -10.63 -1.04
CA THR A 2 -60.74 -10.76 -2.08
C THR A 2 -61.69 -11.92 -1.85
N TRP A 3 -61.25 -12.98 -1.21
CA TRP A 3 -62.09 -14.13 -0.87
C TRP A 3 -63.21 -13.78 0.10
N LEU A 4 -62.99 -12.80 1.02
CA LEU A 4 -64.00 -12.31 1.94
C LEU A 4 -65.14 -11.55 1.24
N GLY A 5 -64.80 -10.72 0.23
CA GLY A 5 -65.82 -10.02 -0.56
C GLY A 5 -66.65 -10.99 -1.42
N LEU A 6 -65.99 -11.95 -2.05
CA LEU A 6 -66.67 -12.99 -2.83
C LEU A 6 -67.54 -13.89 -1.98
N ALA A 7 -67.12 -14.25 -0.77
CA ALA A 7 -67.90 -15.02 0.18
C ALA A 7 -69.13 -14.22 0.69
N GLY A 8 -69.01 -12.90 0.87
CA GLY A 8 -70.12 -12.03 1.18
C GLY A 8 -71.18 -11.99 0.08
N ILE A 9 -70.72 -11.88 -1.17
CA ILE A 9 -71.63 -11.89 -2.34
C ILE A 9 -72.31 -13.26 -2.50
N THR A 10 -71.56 -14.36 -2.34
CA THR A 10 -72.15 -15.71 -2.38
C THR A 10 -73.17 -15.91 -1.26
N CYS A 11 -72.92 -15.40 -0.11
CA CYS A 11 -73.84 -15.43 1.05
C CYS A 11 -75.15 -14.65 0.76
N LEU A 12 -75.03 -13.50 0.09
CA LEU A 12 -76.20 -12.70 -0.34
C LEU A 12 -76.97 -13.38 -1.48
N ILE A 13 -76.32 -13.96 -2.44
CA ILE A 13 -76.95 -14.74 -3.51
C ILE A 13 -77.65 -15.94 -2.91
N LEU A 14 -77.04 -16.66 -1.99
CA LEU A 14 -77.65 -17.76 -1.26
C LEU A 14 -78.86 -17.29 -0.44
N PHE A 15 -78.76 -16.11 0.18
CA PHE A 15 -79.89 -15.48 0.91
C PHE A 15 -81.04 -15.21 -0.06
N PHE A 16 -80.78 -14.66 -1.24
CA PHE A 16 -81.80 -14.36 -2.24
C PHE A 16 -82.44 -15.63 -2.79
N LEU A 17 -81.65 -16.65 -3.10
CA LEU A 17 -82.13 -17.93 -3.60
C LEU A 17 -82.93 -18.72 -2.55
N LEU A 18 -82.49 -18.77 -1.33
CA LEU A 18 -83.19 -19.39 -0.23
C LEU A 18 -84.46 -18.58 0.20
N GLY A 19 -84.43 -17.26 -0.02
CA GLY A 19 -85.59 -16.41 0.11
C GLY A 19 -86.75 -16.70 -0.85
N PHE A 20 -86.41 -17.13 -2.05
CA PHE A 20 -87.33 -17.46 -3.12
C PHE A 20 -88.01 -18.85 -2.93
N HIS A 21 -87.35 -19.78 -2.23
CA HIS A 21 -87.78 -21.20 -2.13
C HIS A 21 -88.38 -21.57 -0.80
N GLY A 22 -88.48 -20.68 0.21
CA GLY A 22 -88.84 -21.13 1.56
C GLY A 22 -89.87 -20.29 2.32
N LYS A 23 -91.12 -20.62 2.13
CA LYS A 23 -92.28 -20.07 3.00
C LYS A 23 -92.23 -20.49 4.49
N ARG A 24 -91.17 -21.20 4.95
CA ARG A 24 -91.09 -21.77 6.31
C ARG A 24 -89.85 -21.35 7.15
N TRP A 25 -88.98 -20.48 6.68
CA TRP A 25 -87.89 -20.00 7.52
C TRP A 25 -88.30 -18.71 8.21
N GLY A 26 -88.30 -18.73 9.55
CA GLY A 26 -88.73 -17.58 10.36
C GLY A 26 -87.91 -16.33 9.97
N LEU A 27 -88.63 -15.19 9.92
CA LEU A 27 -88.12 -13.84 9.60
C LEU A 27 -86.77 -13.54 10.28
N CYS A 28 -86.54 -14.03 11.51
CA CYS A 28 -85.34 -13.81 12.32
C CYS A 28 -84.05 -14.47 11.67
N LYS A 29 -84.16 -15.68 11.10
CA LYS A 29 -83.01 -16.33 10.46
C LYS A 29 -82.60 -15.67 9.14
N ARG A 30 -83.59 -15.18 8.37
CA ARG A 30 -83.34 -14.42 7.12
C ARG A 30 -82.65 -13.08 7.43
N GLN A 31 -83.03 -12.38 8.52
CA GLN A 31 -82.36 -11.13 8.90
C GLN A 31 -80.92 -11.39 9.38
N LEU A 32 -80.69 -12.52 10.06
CA LEU A 32 -79.30 -12.89 10.50
C LEU A 32 -78.39 -13.15 9.33
N PHE A 33 -78.82 -13.88 8.27
CA PHE A 33 -78.00 -14.10 7.07
C PHE A 33 -77.74 -12.82 6.30
N ALA A 34 -78.73 -11.91 6.22
CA ALA A 34 -78.54 -10.62 5.58
C ALA A 34 -77.51 -9.74 6.35
N LEU A 35 -77.60 -9.74 7.67
CA LEU A 35 -76.68 -9.05 8.54
C LEU A 35 -75.24 -9.61 8.42
N VAL A 36 -75.05 -10.93 8.40
CA VAL A 36 -73.75 -11.58 8.20
C VAL A 36 -73.21 -11.26 6.82
N GLY A 37 -74.01 -11.33 5.76
CA GLY A 37 -73.59 -10.97 4.42
C GLY A 37 -73.21 -9.50 4.29
N ALA A 38 -73.94 -8.58 4.92
CA ALA A 38 -73.63 -7.16 4.98
C ALA A 38 -72.32 -6.91 5.75
N LEU A 39 -72.11 -7.56 6.89
CA LEU A 39 -70.93 -7.43 7.70
C LEU A 39 -69.68 -7.96 6.91
N TRP A 40 -69.81 -9.06 6.15
CA TRP A 40 -68.76 -9.58 5.30
C TRP A 40 -68.47 -8.68 4.09
N MET A 41 -69.50 -8.04 3.52
CA MET A 41 -69.27 -7.03 2.47
C MET A 41 -68.52 -5.84 2.99
N ILE A 42 -68.84 -5.35 4.21
CA ILE A 42 -68.13 -4.24 4.85
C ILE A 42 -66.68 -4.58 5.05
N GLY A 43 -66.32 -5.82 5.48
CA GLY A 43 -64.95 -6.28 5.62
C GLY A 43 -64.15 -6.30 4.30
N GLY A 44 -64.84 -6.47 3.14
CA GLY A 44 -64.23 -6.45 1.82
C GLY A 44 -63.98 -5.06 1.23
N VAL A 45 -64.60 -4.02 1.84
CA VAL A 45 -64.49 -2.62 1.38
C VAL A 45 -63.24 -1.90 1.88
N PHE A 46 -62.70 -2.35 3.00
CA PHE A 46 -61.52 -1.74 3.60
C PHE A 46 -60.23 -2.46 3.17
N THR A 47 -59.21 -1.69 2.90
CA THR A 47 -57.86 -2.21 2.69
C THR A 47 -56.84 -1.31 3.38
N VAL A 48 -55.82 -1.92 3.95
CA VAL A 48 -54.71 -1.21 4.59
C VAL A 48 -53.48 -1.39 3.75
N VAL A 49 -52.83 -0.28 3.35
CA VAL A 49 -51.54 -0.27 2.68
C VAL A 49 -50.50 0.04 3.76
N PRO A 50 -49.48 -0.84 3.96
CA PRO A 50 -48.44 -0.61 4.94
C PRO A 50 -47.60 0.61 4.59
N THR A 51 -46.95 1.21 5.59
CA THR A 51 -45.99 2.29 5.39
C THR A 51 -44.81 1.82 4.53
N GLY A 52 -44.36 2.64 3.57
CA GLY A 52 -43.29 2.29 2.64
C GLY A 52 -43.76 1.47 1.44
N HIS A 53 -45.06 1.29 1.26
CA HIS A 53 -45.65 0.59 0.15
C HIS A 53 -46.61 1.47 -0.65
N THR A 54 -46.83 1.14 -1.91
CA THR A 54 -47.85 1.73 -2.74
C THR A 54 -48.87 0.66 -3.13
N GLY A 55 -50.14 0.94 -2.88
CA GLY A 55 -51.24 0.08 -3.30
C GLY A 55 -51.66 0.40 -4.75
N ILE A 56 -51.65 -0.61 -5.60
CA ILE A 56 -52.13 -0.53 -6.98
C ILE A 56 -53.50 -1.17 -7.07
N LEU A 57 -54.46 -0.37 -7.53
CA LEU A 57 -55.83 -0.84 -7.72
C LEU A 57 -55.99 -1.59 -9.03
N THR A 58 -56.56 -2.78 -8.94
CA THR A 58 -56.93 -3.57 -10.11
C THR A 58 -58.39 -3.95 -10.04
N THR A 59 -59.17 -3.70 -11.13
CA THR A 59 -60.57 -4.05 -11.27
C THR A 59 -60.71 -5.07 -12.38
N PHE A 60 -61.11 -6.32 -12.04
CA PHE A 60 -61.23 -7.43 -12.99
C PHE A 60 -59.96 -7.63 -13.88
N GLY A 61 -58.77 -7.43 -13.30
CA GLY A 61 -57.48 -7.54 -14.01
C GLY A 61 -57.03 -6.27 -14.72
N LYS A 62 -57.87 -5.23 -14.82
CA LYS A 62 -57.47 -3.95 -15.38
C LYS A 62 -56.85 -3.12 -14.25
N VAL A 63 -55.61 -2.64 -14.50
CA VAL A 63 -54.94 -1.68 -13.59
C VAL A 63 -55.56 -0.32 -13.72
N GLU A 64 -56.01 0.25 -12.60
CA GLU A 64 -56.55 1.61 -12.55
C GLU A 64 -55.43 2.63 -12.45
N ASP A 65 -55.67 3.86 -12.95
CA ASP A 65 -54.65 4.93 -12.95
C ASP A 65 -54.45 5.57 -11.56
N THR A 66 -55.24 5.14 -10.55
CA THR A 66 -55.14 5.63 -9.18
C THR A 66 -54.30 4.70 -8.32
N THR A 67 -53.32 5.27 -7.61
CA THR A 67 -52.51 4.55 -6.62
C THR A 67 -52.95 4.94 -5.22
N LEU A 68 -52.86 3.97 -4.29
CA LEU A 68 -53.17 4.18 -2.88
C LEU A 68 -51.87 4.40 -2.10
N GLU A 69 -51.82 5.48 -1.34
CA GLU A 69 -50.73 5.71 -0.40
C GLU A 69 -50.84 4.81 0.84
N ALA A 70 -49.81 4.87 1.72
CA ALA A 70 -49.88 4.16 3.00
C ALA A 70 -51.06 4.66 3.85
N GLY A 71 -51.82 3.74 4.41
CA GLY A 71 -52.96 4.06 5.24
C GLY A 71 -54.17 3.16 5.00
N LEU A 72 -55.32 3.56 5.57
CA LEU A 72 -56.59 2.90 5.41
C LEU A 72 -57.33 3.51 4.21
N HIS A 73 -57.74 2.67 3.28
CA HIS A 73 -58.43 3.06 2.06
C HIS A 73 -59.75 2.27 1.87
N PHE A 74 -60.68 2.92 1.22
CA PHE A 74 -61.93 2.30 0.79
C PHE A 74 -61.76 1.80 -0.64
N LYS A 75 -62.16 0.57 -0.87
CA LYS A 75 -62.18 -0.05 -2.21
C LYS A 75 -63.51 -0.71 -2.47
N THR A 76 -63.88 -0.87 -3.71
CA THR A 76 -65.08 -1.69 -4.02
C THR A 76 -64.76 -3.18 -3.81
N PRO A 77 -65.77 -4.02 -3.50
CA PRO A 77 -65.55 -5.47 -3.27
C PRO A 77 -64.90 -6.20 -4.45
N PHE A 78 -65.03 -5.67 -5.64
CA PHE A 78 -64.47 -6.26 -6.88
C PHE A 78 -63.05 -5.81 -7.18
N GLN A 79 -62.55 -4.81 -6.48
CA GLN A 79 -61.20 -4.31 -6.61
C GLN A 79 -60.23 -5.13 -5.80
N GLN A 80 -59.07 -5.39 -6.40
CA GLN A 80 -57.89 -5.97 -5.74
C GLN A 80 -56.84 -4.90 -5.59
N VAL A 81 -56.18 -4.91 -4.44
CA VAL A 81 -55.03 -4.02 -4.17
C VAL A 81 -53.77 -4.87 -4.17
N VAL A 82 -52.87 -4.59 -5.13
CA VAL A 82 -51.54 -5.17 -5.18
C VAL A 82 -50.60 -4.20 -4.50
N VAL A 83 -49.87 -4.67 -3.51
CA VAL A 83 -48.95 -3.85 -2.72
C VAL A 83 -47.54 -4.01 -3.26
N MET A 84 -46.93 -2.90 -3.64
CA MET A 84 -45.49 -2.86 -4.06
C MET A 84 -44.67 -2.12 -3.01
N ASP A 85 -43.53 -2.67 -2.67
CA ASP A 85 -42.60 -2.07 -1.71
C ASP A 85 -41.77 -0.97 -2.39
N ASN A 86 -41.79 0.25 -1.83
CA ASN A 86 -41.07 1.42 -2.35
C ASN A 86 -39.82 1.73 -1.53
N ARG A 87 -39.50 0.93 -0.53
CA ARG A 87 -38.29 1.08 0.27
C ARG A 87 -37.10 0.61 -0.54
N THR A 88 -35.92 1.06 -0.15
CA THR A 88 -34.69 0.53 -0.69
C THR A 88 -34.56 -0.97 -0.37
N GLN A 89 -34.44 -1.77 -1.40
CA GLN A 89 -34.31 -3.22 -1.32
C GLN A 89 -32.88 -3.60 -1.73
N LYS A 90 -32.28 -4.56 -1.01
CA LYS A 90 -30.99 -5.15 -1.37
C LYS A 90 -31.25 -6.51 -2.03
N GLN A 91 -30.58 -6.72 -3.18
CA GLN A 91 -30.50 -8.03 -3.81
C GLN A 91 -29.03 -8.38 -4.05
N GLN A 92 -28.70 -9.63 -3.87
CA GLN A 92 -27.36 -10.19 -4.07
C GLN A 92 -27.44 -11.30 -5.11
N LEU A 93 -26.50 -11.29 -6.05
CA LEU A 93 -26.34 -12.28 -7.10
C LEU A 93 -24.94 -12.83 -7.11
N GLU A 94 -24.82 -14.12 -7.31
CA GLU A 94 -23.56 -14.78 -7.61
C GLU A 94 -23.49 -15.03 -9.11
N LEU A 95 -22.44 -14.52 -9.75
CA LEU A 95 -22.27 -14.53 -11.19
C LEU A 95 -20.92 -15.14 -11.54
N LYS A 96 -20.92 -16.03 -12.52
CA LYS A 96 -19.68 -16.49 -13.15
C LYS A 96 -19.44 -15.70 -14.44
N CYS A 97 -18.28 -15.08 -14.51
CA CYS A 97 -17.87 -14.22 -15.61
C CYS A 97 -16.51 -14.67 -16.13
N PHE A 98 -16.15 -14.22 -17.33
CA PHE A 98 -14.82 -14.37 -17.87
C PHE A 98 -14.20 -12.99 -18.07
N SER A 99 -12.96 -12.85 -17.64
CA SER A 99 -12.14 -11.67 -17.91
C SER A 99 -11.66 -11.64 -19.38
N SER A 100 -11.03 -10.56 -19.81
CA SER A 100 -10.51 -10.41 -21.17
C SER A 100 -9.41 -11.43 -21.51
N ASP A 101 -8.71 -11.92 -20.51
CA ASP A 101 -7.69 -12.97 -20.59
C ASP A 101 -8.24 -14.39 -20.35
N ILE A 102 -9.59 -14.54 -20.49
CA ILE A 102 -10.31 -15.83 -20.42
C ILE A 102 -10.17 -16.53 -19.05
N GLN A 103 -9.92 -15.79 -17.98
CA GLN A 103 -9.95 -16.35 -16.63
C GLN A 103 -11.38 -16.37 -16.10
N GLU A 104 -11.78 -17.50 -15.50
CA GLU A 104 -13.06 -17.60 -14.81
C GLU A 104 -13.01 -16.85 -13.49
N VAL A 105 -13.97 -15.96 -13.29
CA VAL A 105 -14.12 -15.13 -12.08
C VAL A 105 -15.53 -15.32 -11.54
N SER A 106 -15.65 -15.74 -10.29
CA SER A 106 -16.92 -15.80 -9.57
C SER A 106 -17.09 -14.48 -8.80
N ILE A 107 -18.19 -13.77 -9.07
CA ILE A 107 -18.44 -12.44 -8.51
C ILE A 107 -19.72 -12.48 -7.70
N SER A 108 -19.63 -12.07 -6.44
CA SER A 108 -20.76 -11.73 -5.60
C SER A 108 -21.07 -10.25 -5.76
N TYR A 109 -22.20 -9.95 -6.38
CA TYR A 109 -22.63 -8.59 -6.71
C TYR A 109 -23.90 -8.23 -5.97
N SER A 110 -23.93 -7.08 -5.32
CA SER A 110 -25.12 -6.57 -4.65
C SER A 110 -25.60 -5.25 -5.25
N ILE A 111 -26.91 -5.12 -5.33
CA ILE A 111 -27.58 -3.92 -5.79
C ILE A 111 -28.62 -3.48 -4.78
N ASN A 112 -28.58 -2.20 -4.44
CA ASN A 112 -29.64 -1.53 -3.70
C ASN A 112 -30.44 -0.69 -4.68
N TYR A 113 -31.73 -0.95 -4.74
CA TYR A 113 -32.63 -0.26 -5.64
C TYR A 113 -33.93 0.12 -4.91
N GLN A 114 -34.62 1.07 -5.46
CA GLN A 114 -35.95 1.48 -4.98
C GLN A 114 -36.91 1.76 -6.13
N ILE A 115 -38.20 1.62 -5.86
CA ILE A 115 -39.25 1.98 -6.77
C ILE A 115 -39.89 3.25 -6.28
N GLN A 116 -39.88 4.29 -7.10
CA GLN A 116 -40.59 5.52 -6.79
C GLN A 116 -42.09 5.30 -6.78
N LYS A 117 -42.82 5.90 -5.80
CA LYS A 117 -44.25 5.77 -5.65
C LYS A 117 -45.02 6.06 -6.96
N SER A 118 -44.61 7.10 -7.68
CA SER A 118 -45.21 7.51 -8.97
C SER A 118 -45.05 6.48 -10.08
N ASN A 119 -44.05 5.61 -9.98
CA ASN A 119 -43.69 4.66 -11.02
C ASN A 119 -44.15 3.23 -10.73
N ALA A 120 -44.52 2.92 -9.48
CA ALA A 120 -44.94 1.59 -9.04
C ALA A 120 -46.05 1.01 -9.94
N GLN A 121 -47.04 1.85 -10.28
CA GLN A 121 -48.15 1.45 -11.15
C GLN A 121 -47.69 1.14 -12.59
N LYS A 122 -46.78 1.95 -13.13
CA LYS A 122 -46.25 1.75 -14.49
C LYS A 122 -45.49 0.43 -14.58
N ILE A 123 -44.64 0.15 -13.56
CA ILE A 123 -43.88 -1.09 -13.46
C ILE A 123 -44.82 -2.30 -13.37
N TYR A 124 -45.82 -2.21 -12.50
CA TYR A 124 -46.81 -3.28 -12.36
C TYR A 124 -47.59 -3.51 -13.65
N LYS A 125 -47.99 -2.46 -14.36
CA LYS A 125 -48.74 -2.53 -15.63
C LYS A 125 -47.91 -3.15 -16.78
N ALA A 126 -46.59 -2.84 -16.80
CA ALA A 126 -45.70 -3.29 -17.86
C ALA A 126 -45.10 -4.67 -17.61
N ILE A 127 -44.75 -4.98 -16.34
CA ILE A 127 -43.92 -6.15 -15.98
C ILE A 127 -44.64 -7.04 -14.95
N GLY A 128 -45.35 -6.43 -13.99
CA GLY A 128 -45.99 -7.17 -12.89
C GLY A 128 -45.18 -7.09 -11.59
N THR A 129 -45.43 -8.03 -10.68
CA THR A 129 -44.74 -8.11 -9.39
C THR A 129 -43.36 -8.76 -9.47
N GLU A 130 -43.09 -9.53 -10.52
CA GLU A 130 -41.84 -10.28 -10.71
C GLU A 130 -40.77 -9.45 -11.48
N TYR A 131 -40.83 -8.14 -11.40
CA TYR A 131 -39.95 -7.21 -12.13
C TYR A 131 -38.47 -7.48 -11.88
N TYR A 132 -38.11 -7.96 -10.68
CA TYR A 132 -36.73 -8.31 -10.37
C TYR A 132 -36.23 -9.46 -11.28
N ARG A 133 -36.94 -10.59 -11.26
CA ARG A 133 -36.53 -11.79 -11.99
C ARG A 133 -36.65 -11.63 -13.50
N VAL A 134 -37.65 -10.87 -13.97
CA VAL A 134 -37.94 -10.72 -15.41
C VAL A 134 -37.06 -9.68 -16.08
N VAL A 135 -36.75 -8.58 -15.39
CA VAL A 135 -36.04 -7.44 -15.98
C VAL A 135 -34.71 -7.17 -15.31
N MET A 136 -34.69 -7.05 -13.98
CA MET A 136 -33.47 -6.59 -13.28
C MET A 136 -32.35 -7.62 -13.33
N GLU A 137 -32.64 -8.86 -12.96
CA GLU A 137 -31.61 -9.92 -12.90
C GLU A 137 -30.88 -10.12 -14.22
N PRO A 138 -31.56 -10.26 -15.39
CA PRO A 138 -30.87 -10.38 -16.68
C PRO A 138 -30.03 -9.16 -17.04
N ARG A 139 -30.51 -7.95 -16.72
CA ARG A 139 -29.77 -6.70 -17.02
C ARG A 139 -28.54 -6.55 -16.11
N ILE A 140 -28.67 -6.91 -14.86
CA ILE A 140 -27.53 -6.94 -13.95
C ILE A 140 -26.47 -7.92 -14.45
N GLN A 141 -26.89 -9.14 -14.84
CA GLN A 141 -25.97 -10.14 -15.37
C GLN A 141 -25.27 -9.65 -16.64
N GLU A 142 -26.00 -9.02 -17.55
CA GLU A 142 -25.46 -8.47 -18.80
C GLU A 142 -24.47 -7.34 -18.53
N ALA A 143 -24.84 -6.37 -17.69
CA ALA A 143 -24.00 -5.25 -17.35
C ALA A 143 -22.69 -5.69 -16.68
N VAL A 144 -22.78 -6.56 -15.67
CA VAL A 144 -21.61 -7.08 -14.97
C VAL A 144 -20.69 -7.84 -15.91
N LYS A 145 -21.24 -8.80 -16.69
CA LYS A 145 -20.45 -9.59 -17.64
C LYS A 145 -19.80 -8.72 -18.73
N SER A 146 -20.51 -7.72 -19.24
CA SER A 146 -20.01 -6.84 -20.29
C SER A 146 -18.86 -5.94 -19.83
N VAL A 147 -18.89 -5.51 -18.55
CA VAL A 147 -17.80 -4.71 -17.99
C VAL A 147 -16.60 -5.59 -17.64
N ILE A 148 -16.83 -6.69 -16.96
CA ILE A 148 -15.74 -7.63 -16.55
C ILE A 148 -14.96 -8.16 -17.75
N ALA A 149 -15.62 -8.49 -18.85
CA ALA A 149 -14.99 -8.97 -20.08
C ALA A 149 -14.02 -7.98 -20.74
N LYS A 150 -14.02 -6.71 -20.36
CA LYS A 150 -13.11 -5.69 -20.89
C LYS A 150 -11.78 -5.61 -20.12
N TYR A 151 -11.69 -6.18 -18.94
CA TYR A 151 -10.55 -6.07 -18.04
C TYR A 151 -9.87 -7.42 -17.87
N THR A 152 -8.56 -7.38 -17.66
CA THR A 152 -7.78 -8.57 -17.28
C THR A 152 -8.03 -8.91 -15.81
N ALA A 153 -7.82 -10.16 -15.43
CA ALA A 153 -8.02 -10.61 -14.06
C ALA A 153 -7.18 -9.79 -13.04
N GLU A 154 -5.95 -9.42 -13.40
CA GLU A 154 -5.09 -8.56 -12.58
C GLU A 154 -5.69 -7.14 -12.41
N SER A 155 -6.20 -6.54 -13.51
CA SER A 155 -6.84 -5.22 -13.50
C SER A 155 -8.16 -5.18 -12.72
N LEU A 156 -8.90 -6.30 -12.66
CA LEU A 156 -10.14 -6.40 -11.89
C LEU A 156 -9.90 -6.21 -10.39
N ILE A 157 -8.77 -6.69 -9.89
CA ILE A 157 -8.39 -6.53 -8.47
C ILE A 157 -8.01 -5.08 -8.18
N GLU A 158 -7.20 -4.48 -9.06
CA GLU A 158 -6.68 -3.12 -8.87
C GLU A 158 -7.72 -2.02 -9.03
N GLN A 159 -8.68 -2.21 -9.96
CA GLN A 159 -9.63 -1.17 -10.38
C GLN A 159 -11.06 -1.42 -9.93
N ARG A 160 -11.26 -2.11 -8.83
CA ARG A 160 -12.58 -2.52 -8.31
C ARG A 160 -13.58 -1.37 -8.19
N GLU A 161 -13.13 -0.19 -7.75
CA GLU A 161 -13.99 0.99 -7.61
C GLU A 161 -14.45 1.52 -8.96
N VAL A 162 -13.56 1.56 -9.95
CA VAL A 162 -13.87 2.01 -11.31
C VAL A 162 -14.88 1.05 -11.97
N LEU A 163 -14.69 -0.25 -11.77
CA LEU A 163 -15.62 -1.27 -12.26
C LEU A 163 -17.01 -1.10 -11.68
N SER A 164 -17.10 -0.94 -10.36
CA SER A 164 -18.38 -0.72 -9.67
C SER A 164 -19.08 0.53 -10.20
N ALA A 165 -18.36 1.63 -10.39
CA ALA A 165 -18.91 2.87 -10.94
C ALA A 165 -19.42 2.69 -12.38
N GLN A 166 -18.68 1.99 -13.25
CA GLN A 166 -19.10 1.73 -14.62
C GLN A 166 -20.34 0.84 -14.70
N ILE A 167 -20.41 -0.21 -13.86
CA ILE A 167 -21.58 -1.07 -13.79
C ILE A 167 -22.79 -0.27 -13.30
N THR A 168 -22.62 0.59 -12.30
CA THR A 168 -23.68 1.44 -11.78
C THR A 168 -24.23 2.36 -12.87
N ASP A 169 -23.37 3.06 -13.63
CA ASP A 169 -23.77 3.95 -14.72
C ASP A 169 -24.56 3.24 -15.82
N ILE A 170 -24.15 2.03 -16.17
CA ILE A 170 -24.89 1.21 -17.14
C ILE A 170 -26.25 0.81 -16.57
N LEU A 171 -26.30 0.35 -15.33
CA LEU A 171 -27.53 -0.11 -14.71
C LEU A 171 -28.51 1.03 -14.44
N GLU A 172 -28.05 2.20 -14.04
CA GLU A 172 -28.88 3.40 -13.90
C GLU A 172 -29.59 3.76 -15.20
N LYS A 173 -28.88 3.71 -16.32
CA LYS A 173 -29.44 3.97 -17.64
C LYS A 173 -30.42 2.90 -18.09
N GLU A 174 -30.07 1.65 -17.94
CA GLU A 174 -30.91 0.53 -18.39
C GLU A 174 -32.16 0.37 -17.52
N LEU A 175 -32.00 0.32 -16.19
CA LEU A 175 -33.12 0.14 -15.27
C LEU A 175 -33.99 1.39 -15.16
N GLY A 176 -33.41 2.58 -15.40
CA GLY A 176 -34.14 3.83 -15.49
C GLY A 176 -35.20 3.82 -16.58
N THR A 177 -34.99 3.12 -17.71
CA THR A 177 -36.02 2.95 -18.76
C THR A 177 -37.23 2.17 -18.27
N TYR A 178 -37.08 1.33 -17.25
CA TYR A 178 -38.15 0.58 -16.61
C TYR A 178 -38.68 1.29 -15.35
N ASN A 179 -38.27 2.53 -15.10
CA ASN A 179 -38.65 3.32 -13.94
C ASN A 179 -38.19 2.74 -12.59
N ILE A 180 -37.11 1.99 -12.57
CA ILE A 180 -36.45 1.47 -11.38
C ILE A 180 -35.22 2.33 -11.09
N GLU A 181 -35.12 2.83 -9.87
CA GLU A 181 -34.02 3.68 -9.43
C GLU A 181 -32.94 2.83 -8.75
N VAL A 182 -31.73 2.89 -9.25
CA VAL A 182 -30.56 2.29 -8.60
C VAL A 182 -30.01 3.27 -7.59
N VAL A 183 -29.92 2.84 -6.32
CA VAL A 183 -29.43 3.68 -5.23
C VAL A 183 -27.92 3.52 -5.08
N ASN A 184 -27.46 2.27 -5.05
CA ASN A 184 -26.07 1.91 -4.92
C ASN A 184 -25.84 0.49 -5.38
N THR A 185 -24.62 0.22 -5.87
CA THR A 185 -24.19 -1.12 -6.21
C THR A 185 -22.83 -1.40 -5.62
N ALA A 186 -22.54 -2.66 -5.36
CA ALA A 186 -21.24 -3.07 -4.86
C ALA A 186 -20.86 -4.46 -5.34
N ILE A 187 -19.60 -4.63 -5.69
CA ILE A 187 -18.97 -5.93 -5.84
C ILE A 187 -18.57 -6.37 -4.42
N GLU A 188 -19.23 -7.37 -3.85
CA GLU A 188 -18.97 -7.83 -2.48
C GLU A 188 -17.74 -8.72 -2.43
N ASP A 189 -17.68 -9.69 -3.33
CA ASP A 189 -16.56 -10.62 -3.41
C ASP A 189 -16.20 -10.95 -4.86
N MET A 190 -14.96 -11.37 -5.07
CA MET A 190 -14.42 -11.69 -6.37
C MET A 190 -13.40 -12.81 -6.21
N ASP A 191 -13.81 -14.01 -6.59
CA ASP A 191 -13.01 -15.23 -6.49
C ASP A 191 -12.49 -15.65 -7.86
N PHE A 192 -11.21 -15.95 -7.91
CA PHE A 192 -10.54 -16.45 -9.11
C PHE A 192 -10.29 -17.97 -8.99
N SER A 193 -9.99 -18.60 -10.10
CA SER A 193 -9.63 -20.03 -10.09
C SER A 193 -8.33 -20.24 -9.30
N ASP A 194 -8.23 -21.37 -8.58
CA ASP A 194 -7.03 -21.72 -7.80
C ASP A 194 -5.76 -21.70 -8.65
N ALA A 195 -5.85 -22.15 -9.91
CA ALA A 195 -4.73 -22.14 -10.84
C ALA A 195 -4.24 -20.71 -11.16
N PHE A 196 -5.16 -19.75 -11.31
CA PHE A 196 -4.81 -18.36 -11.54
C PHE A 196 -4.20 -17.73 -10.28
N THR A 197 -4.80 -17.95 -9.12
CA THR A 197 -4.31 -17.44 -7.84
C THR A 197 -2.87 -17.92 -7.59
N GLN A 198 -2.61 -19.22 -7.80
CA GLN A 198 -1.27 -19.78 -7.66
C GLN A 198 -0.28 -19.15 -8.66
N ALA A 199 -0.68 -18.96 -9.93
CA ALA A 199 0.19 -18.34 -10.93
C ALA A 199 0.53 -16.86 -10.59
N VAL A 200 -0.42 -16.12 -10.02
CA VAL A 200 -0.20 -14.74 -9.54
C VAL A 200 0.75 -14.73 -8.34
N GLU A 201 0.56 -15.63 -7.38
CA GLU A 201 1.46 -15.78 -6.24
C GLU A 201 2.89 -16.11 -6.69
N ASP A 202 3.07 -17.08 -7.59
CA ASP A 202 4.37 -17.46 -8.14
C ASP A 202 5.04 -16.29 -8.88
N LYS A 203 4.27 -15.54 -9.68
CA LYS A 203 4.74 -14.32 -10.36
C LYS A 203 5.20 -13.27 -9.35
N GLN A 204 4.44 -13.08 -8.28
CA GLN A 204 4.76 -12.08 -7.25
C GLN A 204 6.00 -12.47 -6.45
N VAL A 205 6.13 -13.74 -6.10
CA VAL A 205 7.34 -14.29 -5.48
C VAL A 205 8.56 -14.10 -6.37
N ALA A 206 8.44 -14.42 -7.67
CA ALA A 206 9.53 -14.22 -8.62
C ALA A 206 9.92 -12.74 -8.77
N GLN A 207 8.95 -11.83 -8.82
CA GLN A 207 9.21 -10.38 -8.86
C GLN A 207 9.91 -9.89 -7.60
N GLN A 208 9.49 -10.36 -6.42
CA GLN A 208 10.15 -10.01 -5.16
C GLN A 208 11.58 -10.54 -5.10
N GLN A 209 11.82 -11.76 -5.58
CA GLN A 209 13.17 -12.32 -5.67
C GLN A 209 14.06 -11.52 -6.61
N LEU A 210 13.53 -11.09 -7.77
CA LEU A 210 14.26 -10.24 -8.70
C LEU A 210 14.63 -8.89 -8.05
N LEU A 211 13.67 -8.25 -7.42
CA LEU A 211 13.89 -6.96 -6.73
C LEU A 211 14.92 -7.09 -5.60
N LYS A 212 14.82 -8.18 -4.82
CA LYS A 212 15.80 -8.50 -3.78
C LYS A 212 17.19 -8.69 -4.36
N ALA A 213 17.33 -9.46 -5.43
CA ALA A 213 18.62 -9.67 -6.11
C ALA A 213 19.20 -8.36 -6.67
N GLN A 214 18.37 -7.48 -7.24
CA GLN A 214 18.79 -6.16 -7.70
C GLN A 214 19.30 -5.30 -6.54
N THR A 215 18.53 -5.23 -5.45
CA THR A 215 18.92 -4.48 -4.25
C THR A 215 20.22 -5.00 -3.64
N GLU A 216 20.38 -6.32 -3.53
CA GLU A 216 21.63 -6.93 -3.06
C GLU A 216 22.81 -6.62 -3.97
N GLN A 217 22.61 -6.59 -5.28
CA GLN A 217 23.65 -6.23 -6.24
C GLN A 217 24.02 -4.74 -6.16
N GLU A 218 23.04 -3.87 -5.98
CA GLU A 218 23.29 -2.44 -5.75
C GLU A 218 24.07 -2.21 -4.45
N GLN A 219 23.69 -2.90 -3.36
CA GLN A 219 24.41 -2.85 -2.10
C GLN A 219 25.87 -3.30 -2.24
N ARG A 220 26.10 -4.45 -2.88
CA ARG A 220 27.47 -4.94 -3.16
C ARG A 220 28.28 -3.95 -3.98
N THR A 221 27.65 -3.33 -4.98
CA THR A 221 28.32 -2.33 -5.80
C THR A 221 28.67 -1.07 -5.00
N MET A 222 27.75 -0.63 -4.12
CA MET A 222 28.02 0.48 -3.20
C MET A 222 29.12 0.15 -2.20
N GLU A 223 29.10 -1.05 -1.60
CA GLU A 223 30.16 -1.50 -0.70
C GLU A 223 31.52 -1.55 -1.38
N GLN A 224 31.59 -2.10 -2.61
CA GLN A 224 32.85 -2.13 -3.38
C GLN A 224 33.35 -0.72 -3.72
N ARG A 225 32.47 0.20 -4.07
CA ARG A 225 32.85 1.59 -4.32
C ARG A 225 33.35 2.27 -3.04
N ALA A 226 32.62 2.08 -1.94
CA ALA A 226 33.03 2.63 -0.65
C ALA A 226 34.37 2.04 -0.17
N GLU A 227 34.61 0.75 -0.41
CA GLU A 227 35.89 0.12 -0.08
C GLU A 227 37.04 0.65 -0.97
N ALA A 228 36.79 0.82 -2.28
CA ALA A 228 37.76 1.42 -3.20
C ALA A 228 38.10 2.86 -2.80
N GLU A 229 37.08 3.67 -2.49
CA GLU A 229 37.25 5.04 -2.02
C GLU A 229 38.03 5.12 -0.70
N ARG A 230 37.73 4.23 0.25
CA ARG A 230 38.51 4.14 1.50
C ARG A 230 39.96 3.76 1.27
N LYS A 231 40.24 2.85 0.33
CA LYS A 231 41.62 2.48 -0.05
C LYS A 231 42.35 3.64 -0.71
N GLU A 232 41.68 4.40 -1.58
CA GLU A 232 42.23 5.57 -2.22
C GLU A 232 42.56 6.67 -1.20
N ILE A 233 41.61 6.94 -0.28
CA ILE A 233 41.82 7.91 0.82
C ILE A 233 42.95 7.45 1.74
N ALA A 234 43.04 6.17 2.08
CA ALA A 234 44.11 5.64 2.91
C ALA A 234 45.46 5.76 2.18
N ALA A 235 45.54 5.42 0.92
CA ALA A 235 46.79 5.53 0.11
C ALA A 235 47.23 7.01 -0.04
N THR A 236 46.29 7.93 -0.27
CA THR A 236 46.60 9.38 -0.34
C THR A 236 47.10 9.90 1.01
N ALA A 237 46.43 9.52 2.11
CA ALA A 237 46.83 9.90 3.46
C ALA A 237 48.22 9.33 3.82
N GLU A 238 48.52 8.09 3.45
CA GLU A 238 49.83 7.46 3.67
C GLU A 238 50.91 8.16 2.87
N ALA A 239 50.66 8.51 1.59
CA ALA A 239 51.55 9.30 0.79
C ALA A 239 51.80 10.72 1.38
N GLU A 240 50.78 11.35 1.86
CA GLU A 240 50.86 12.68 2.49
C GLU A 240 51.67 12.64 3.79
N ILE A 241 51.45 11.60 4.63
CA ILE A 241 52.27 11.35 5.82
C ILE A 241 53.74 11.14 5.47
N ALA A 242 54.00 10.34 4.43
CA ALA A 242 55.37 10.10 3.99
C ALA A 242 56.06 11.40 3.51
N VAL A 243 55.36 12.27 2.81
CA VAL A 243 55.87 13.59 2.39
C VAL A 243 56.18 14.47 3.62
N ILE A 244 55.25 14.54 4.57
CA ILE A 244 55.42 15.32 5.80
C ILE A 244 56.59 14.79 6.62
N GLN A 245 56.79 13.47 6.71
CA GLN A 245 57.94 12.89 7.40
C GLN A 245 59.25 13.23 6.69
N ALA A 246 59.27 13.10 5.35
CA ALA A 246 60.47 13.46 4.58
C ALA A 246 60.83 14.94 4.68
N GLU A 247 59.82 15.84 4.75
CA GLU A 247 60.03 17.26 5.01
C GLU A 247 60.55 17.54 6.43
N ALA A 248 60.00 16.86 7.43
CA ALA A 248 60.42 16.97 8.82
C ALA A 248 61.89 16.46 8.99
N ASP A 249 62.22 15.31 8.38
CA ASP A 249 63.61 14.77 8.40
C ASP A 249 64.58 15.73 7.73
N LYS A 250 64.19 16.31 6.60
CA LYS A 250 64.99 17.36 5.95
C LYS A 250 65.19 18.59 6.84
N GLU A 251 64.16 19.02 7.52
CA GLU A 251 64.26 20.15 8.44
C GLU A 251 65.17 19.83 9.65
N VAL A 252 65.06 18.61 10.21
CA VAL A 252 65.94 18.10 11.26
C VAL A 252 67.39 18.07 10.82
N LEU A 253 67.66 17.52 9.60
CA LEU A 253 69.03 17.51 9.03
C LEU A 253 69.57 18.92 8.82
N LYS A 254 68.76 19.85 8.39
CA LYS A 254 69.16 21.25 8.20
C LYS A 254 69.48 21.90 9.54
N ILE A 255 68.64 21.72 10.57
CA ILE A 255 68.88 22.23 11.92
C ILE A 255 70.17 21.61 12.49
N GLN A 256 70.42 20.30 12.28
CA GLN A 256 71.65 19.67 12.71
C GLN A 256 72.88 20.23 12.01
N ALA A 257 72.77 20.44 10.68
CA ALA A 257 73.85 21.06 9.91
C ALA A 257 74.17 22.48 10.36
N ASP A 258 73.12 23.31 10.56
CA ASP A 258 73.25 24.68 11.07
C ASP A 258 73.83 24.71 12.49
N ALA A 259 73.43 23.76 13.38
CA ALA A 259 73.96 23.58 14.69
C ALA A 259 75.43 23.17 14.69
N ALA A 260 75.82 22.25 13.78
CA ALA A 260 77.22 21.82 13.62
C ALA A 260 78.09 22.94 13.04
N GLU A 261 77.54 23.72 12.09
CA GLU A 261 78.27 24.90 11.58
C GLU A 261 78.49 25.96 12.68
N TYR A 262 77.42 26.23 13.47
CA TYR A 262 77.50 27.18 14.61
C TYR A 262 78.50 26.68 15.67
N ALA A 263 78.47 25.40 16.01
CA ALA A 263 79.47 24.79 16.93
C ALA A 263 80.87 24.92 16.37
N GLY A 264 81.09 24.58 15.10
CA GLY A 264 82.37 24.72 14.44
C GLY A 264 82.90 26.18 14.42
N GLN A 265 81.98 27.14 14.16
CA GLN A 265 82.32 28.55 14.20
C GLN A 265 82.77 29.03 15.65
N LYS A 266 82.04 28.50 16.65
CA LYS A 266 82.35 28.76 18.05
C LYS A 266 83.67 28.13 18.48
N ASP A 267 83.87 26.89 18.09
CA ASP A 267 85.12 26.16 18.34
C ASP A 267 86.31 26.81 17.61
N ALA A 268 86.13 27.29 16.40
CA ALA A 268 87.14 28.03 15.69
C ALA A 268 87.48 29.39 16.40
N ALA A 269 86.43 30.08 16.85
CA ALA A 269 86.62 31.32 17.60
C ALA A 269 87.34 31.08 18.98
N VAL A 270 87.01 30.00 19.66
CA VAL A 270 87.67 29.56 20.87
C VAL A 270 89.11 29.18 20.61
N ASN A 271 89.38 28.40 19.54
CA ASN A 271 90.73 28.00 19.15
C ASN A 271 91.55 29.20 18.71
N GLU A 272 90.97 30.23 18.04
CA GLU A 272 91.65 31.45 17.68
C GLU A 272 91.99 32.31 18.95
N ALA A 273 91.05 32.33 19.86
CA ALA A 273 91.29 33.04 21.19
C ALA A 273 92.35 32.29 22.00
N LEU A 274 92.34 30.97 22.02
CA LEU A 274 93.37 30.13 22.64
C LEU A 274 94.75 30.28 21.95
N ALA A 275 94.79 30.26 20.62
CA ALA A 275 96.02 30.47 19.86
C ALA A 275 96.68 31.83 20.17
N LYS A 276 95.87 32.88 20.39
CA LYS A 276 96.34 34.23 20.75
C LYS A 276 96.83 34.34 22.21
N SER A 277 96.33 33.42 23.06
CA SER A 277 96.67 33.45 24.51
C SER A 277 97.69 32.35 24.88
N LEU A 278 98.04 31.45 24.02
CA LEU A 278 99.01 30.38 24.26
C LEU A 278 100.39 30.88 24.06
N THR A 279 101.09 31.03 25.15
CA THR A 279 102.53 31.19 25.23
C THR A 279 103.18 29.80 25.36
N ASP A 280 104.43 29.64 24.86
CA ASP A 280 105.18 28.35 24.88
C ASP A 280 105.16 27.64 26.23
N ILE A 281 105.11 28.42 27.34
CA ILE A 281 105.00 27.93 28.72
C ILE A 281 103.68 27.33 29.03
N LEU A 282 102.58 27.83 28.45
CA LEU A 282 101.19 27.34 28.67
C LEU A 282 100.92 26.06 27.93
N ILE A 283 101.56 25.90 26.77
CA ILE A 283 101.49 24.63 25.93
C ILE A 283 102.16 23.48 26.69
N GLU A 284 103.31 23.77 27.31
CA GLU A 284 104.02 22.82 28.10
C GLU A 284 103.31 22.42 29.38
N TYR A 285 102.60 23.36 30.03
CA TYR A 285 101.76 23.13 31.20
C TYR A 285 100.54 22.25 30.86
N TYR A 286 99.82 22.46 29.77
CA TYR A 286 98.68 21.63 29.40
C TYR A 286 99.17 20.21 28.88
N ALA A 287 100.31 20.13 28.23
CA ALA A 287 100.86 18.83 27.86
C ALA A 287 101.23 18.02 29.12
N LEU A 288 101.74 18.66 30.18
CA LEU A 288 102.00 17.99 31.48
C LEU A 288 100.76 17.62 32.23
N GLN A 289 99.67 18.41 32.10
CA GLN A 289 98.39 18.10 32.80
C GLN A 289 97.62 16.96 32.18
N GLN A 290 97.78 16.75 30.90
CA GLN A 290 97.14 15.61 30.15
C GLN A 290 98.06 14.40 30.06
N TRP A 291 99.25 14.49 30.55
CA TRP A 291 100.14 13.32 30.54
C TRP A 291 99.76 12.29 31.58
N ASP A 292 99.54 11.07 31.16
CA ASP A 292 99.15 9.92 32.00
C ASP A 292 100.34 9.33 32.84
N GLY A 293 101.48 9.96 32.79
CA GLY A 293 102.66 9.54 33.52
C GLY A 293 103.42 8.36 32.93
N LYS A 294 103.08 7.87 31.75
CA LYS A 294 103.74 6.74 31.06
C LYS A 294 104.58 7.26 29.95
N LEU A 295 105.84 6.77 29.88
CA LEU A 295 106.76 7.03 28.73
C LEU A 295 106.29 6.19 27.55
N PRO A 296 106.23 6.76 26.33
CA PRO A 296 105.86 6.03 25.17
C PRO A 296 106.89 4.87 24.89
N GLU A 297 106.37 3.68 24.60
CA GLU A 297 107.13 2.40 24.50
C GLU A 297 108.13 2.38 23.30
N TYR A 298 108.00 3.31 22.37
CA TYR A 298 108.91 3.47 21.23
C TYR A 298 109.34 4.96 20.98
N TYR A 299 110.63 5.24 21.13
CA TYR A 299 111.23 6.52 20.76
C TYR A 299 111.85 6.38 19.35
N VAL A 300 111.19 6.97 18.39
CA VAL A 300 111.83 7.10 17.06
C VAL A 300 112.64 8.39 17.09
N SER A 301 113.94 8.24 17.36
CA SER A 301 114.86 9.38 17.25
C SER A 301 115.26 9.60 15.77
N GLY A 302 114.86 10.70 15.21
CA GLY A 302 115.46 11.13 13.98
C GLY A 302 114.56 11.74 12.87
N VAL A 303 113.41 12.22 13.22
CA VAL A 303 112.64 13.04 12.27
C VAL A 303 112.42 14.42 12.98
N GLU A 304 113.10 15.41 12.57
CA GLU A 304 112.86 16.78 12.93
C GLU A 304 111.48 17.19 12.51
N GLY A 305 110.57 17.52 13.44
CA GLY A 305 109.24 18.14 13.16
C GLY A 305 107.99 17.29 13.52
N VAL A 306 108.08 16.10 14.10
CA VAL A 306 106.88 15.34 14.51
C VAL A 306 106.62 15.55 15.99
N ASN A 307 105.65 16.31 16.30
CA ASN A 307 105.16 16.57 17.66
C ASN A 307 104.68 15.26 18.33
N PRO A 308 105.20 14.85 19.51
CA PRO A 308 104.83 13.51 20.13
C PRO A 308 103.35 13.35 20.45
N ILE A 309 102.60 14.40 20.37
CA ILE A 309 101.15 14.39 20.59
C ILE A 309 100.39 13.74 19.39
N LEU A 310 100.94 13.76 18.19
CA LEU A 310 100.21 13.16 17.01
C LEU A 310 100.37 11.62 16.89
N GLY A 311 101.29 11.01 17.58
CA GLY A 311 101.48 9.57 17.59
C GLY A 311 100.38 8.79 18.37
N SER A 312 99.76 9.39 19.34
CA SER A 312 98.71 8.71 20.17
C SER A 312 97.28 8.76 19.51
N ILE A 313 97.03 9.73 18.64
CA ILE A 313 95.74 9.84 17.94
C ILE A 313 95.64 8.85 16.78
N LEU A 314 96.75 8.52 16.12
CA LEU A 314 96.75 7.58 14.97
C LEU A 314 96.66 6.09 15.37
N THR A 315 96.83 5.76 16.68
CA THR A 315 96.79 4.38 17.12
C THR A 315 95.37 4.00 17.68
N GLN A 316 94.48 5.00 17.86
CA GLN A 316 93.14 4.72 18.41
C GLN A 316 92.11 4.35 17.30
N ASP A 317 92.28 4.90 16.11
CA ASP A 317 91.43 4.61 14.93
C ASP A 317 91.65 3.23 14.30
N ALA A 318 92.79 2.54 14.66
CA ALA A 318 93.08 1.23 14.12
C ALA A 318 92.47 0.08 14.92
N LYS A 319 91.74 0.34 16.03
CA LYS A 319 91.21 -0.70 16.91
C LYS A 319 89.68 -0.78 16.91
N GLU A 320 89.02 0.10 16.16
CA GLU A 320 87.53 0.06 15.98
C GLU A 320 87.10 -0.42 14.57
N ALA A 321 88.05 -0.99 13.79
CA ALA A 321 87.76 -1.52 12.47
C ALA A 321 88.10 -3.02 12.37
N GLU A 322 87.72 -3.82 13.43
CA GLU A 322 87.54 -5.30 13.35
C GLU A 322 86.22 -5.72 13.90
#